data_38b0884dfc6f221b2a2e6c2428da7924
#
_entry.id   38b0884dfc6f221b2a2e6c2428da7924
#
_cell.length_a   1.000
_cell.length_b   1.000
_cell.length_c   1.000
_cell.angle_alpha   90.00
_cell.angle_beta   90.00
_cell.angle_gamma   90.00
#
_symmetry.space_group_name_H-M   'P 1'
#
loop_
_entity.id
_entity.type
_entity.pdbx_description
1 polymer ?
#
loop_
_entity_poly.entity_id
_entity_poly.type
_entity_poly.pdbx_seq_one_letter_code
_entity_poly.pdbx_strand_id
1 'polypeptide(L)'
;PNFNATSDITLKDNVSIIDNALEMINNLEGISWNWKDSGKASLGVSAQNVETVAPELVSNGSSHKAVNYNGLVGVLIEAVKSLSAEVETLKATKSDKRRSRKTA
;
A
#
# COMPACT_ATOMS: atom_id res chain seq x y z
N PRO A 1 -13.66 16.24 -16.37
CA PRO A 1 -14.42 15.10 -15.88
C PRO A 1 -13.82 14.55 -14.58
N ASN A 2 -14.68 14.15 -13.67
CA ASN A 2 -14.28 13.57 -12.40
C ASN A 2 -14.23 12.06 -12.52
N PHE A 3 -13.12 11.46 -12.10
CA PHE A 3 -12.98 10.02 -12.08
C PHE A 3 -13.27 9.49 -10.66
N ASN A 4 -14.55 9.29 -10.39
CA ASN A 4 -14.99 8.76 -9.11
C ASN A 4 -15.27 7.27 -9.26
N ALA A 5 -14.66 6.48 -8.37
CA ALA A 5 -14.93 5.05 -8.32
C ALA A 5 -16.09 4.81 -7.36
N THR A 6 -16.99 3.91 -7.73
CA THR A 6 -18.07 3.47 -6.84
C THR A 6 -17.47 2.79 -5.62
N SER A 7 -17.86 3.24 -4.41
CA SER A 7 -17.30 2.70 -3.17
C SER A 7 -18.29 2.75 -2.01
N ASP A 8 -19.57 2.58 -2.32
CA ASP A 8 -20.62 2.57 -1.31
C ASP A 8 -20.54 1.30 -0.48
N ILE A 9 -20.50 1.46 0.85
CA ILE A 9 -20.38 0.31 1.77
C ILE A 9 -21.56 -0.66 1.64
N THR A 10 -22.72 -0.18 1.21
CA THR A 10 -23.90 -1.03 1.05
C THR A 10 -23.76 -2.08 -0.06
N LEU A 11 -22.78 -1.90 -0.95
CA LEU A 11 -22.50 -2.83 -2.05
C LEU A 11 -21.42 -3.85 -1.68
N LYS A 12 -20.91 -3.81 -0.46
CA LYS A 12 -19.75 -4.62 -0.05
C LYS A 12 -20.14 -5.63 1.02
N ASP A 13 -19.67 -6.84 0.88
CA ASP A 13 -19.85 -7.92 1.86
C ASP A 13 -18.52 -8.25 2.53
N ASN A 14 -18.61 -8.83 3.72
CA ASN A 14 -17.45 -9.35 4.44
C ASN A 14 -16.34 -8.31 4.63
N VAL A 15 -16.77 -7.09 4.96
CA VAL A 15 -15.83 -5.98 5.14
C VAL A 15 -14.98 -6.20 6.39
N SER A 16 -13.66 -6.08 6.23
CA SER A 16 -12.72 -6.16 7.34
C SER A 16 -11.54 -5.22 7.07
N ILE A 17 -10.84 -4.85 8.13
CA ILE A 17 -9.64 -4.03 8.01
C ILE A 17 -8.52 -4.89 7.42
N ILE A 18 -7.74 -4.32 6.52
CA ILE A 18 -6.64 -5.04 5.85
C ILE A 18 -5.56 -5.38 6.88
N ASP A 19 -5.21 -6.68 6.96
CA ASP A 19 -4.12 -7.16 7.80
C ASP A 19 -2.80 -7.18 7.03
N ASN A 20 -1.69 -7.08 7.76
CA ASN A 20 -0.34 -7.21 7.21
C ASN A 20 -0.02 -6.21 6.10
N ALA A 21 -0.64 -5.04 6.15
CA ALA A 21 -0.49 -4.04 5.09
C ALA A 21 0.96 -3.56 4.95
N LEU A 22 1.66 -3.36 6.06
CA LEU A 22 3.06 -2.92 6.01
C LEU A 22 3.96 -3.96 5.34
N GLU A 23 3.74 -5.24 5.64
CA GLU A 23 4.45 -6.33 5.00
C GLU A 23 4.15 -6.38 3.49
N MET A 24 2.89 -6.18 3.11
CA MET A 24 2.50 -6.11 1.71
C MET A 24 3.27 -5.01 0.99
N ILE A 25 3.34 -3.81 1.58
CA ILE A 25 4.05 -2.68 1.01
C ILE A 25 5.54 -2.97 0.87
N ASN A 26 6.14 -3.65 1.85
CA ASN A 26 7.56 -4.00 1.81
C ASN A 26 7.90 -4.98 0.67
N ASN A 27 6.91 -5.69 0.15
CA ASN A 27 7.07 -6.62 -0.97
C ASN A 27 6.65 -6.02 -2.31
N LEU A 28 6.21 -4.77 -2.32
CA LEU A 28 5.91 -4.03 -3.54
C LEU A 28 7.07 -3.12 -3.91
N GLU A 29 7.21 -2.87 -5.20
CA GLU A 29 8.25 -1.97 -5.70
C GLU A 29 7.61 -0.82 -6.47
N GLY A 30 7.95 0.41 -6.08
CA GLY A 30 7.65 1.58 -6.86
C GLY A 30 8.68 1.68 -7.98
N ILE A 31 8.23 1.79 -9.20
CA ILE A 31 9.12 1.82 -10.37
C ILE A 31 8.84 3.01 -11.28
N SER A 32 9.83 3.37 -12.04
CA SER A 32 9.70 4.33 -13.13
C SER A 32 10.01 3.62 -14.44
N TRP A 33 9.39 4.08 -15.53
CA TRP A 33 9.63 3.49 -16.84
C TRP A 33 9.33 4.49 -17.96
N ASN A 34 9.68 4.10 -19.16
CA ASN A 34 9.22 4.76 -20.36
C ASN A 34 8.33 3.80 -21.14
N TRP A 35 7.19 4.28 -21.61
CA TRP A 35 6.32 3.48 -22.45
C TRP A 35 7.04 3.17 -23.77
N LYS A 36 7.01 1.91 -24.21
CA LYS A 36 7.73 1.48 -25.42
C LYS A 36 7.24 2.18 -26.68
N ASP A 37 5.92 2.41 -26.77
CA ASP A 37 5.31 2.99 -27.96
C ASP A 37 5.56 4.51 -28.09
N SER A 38 5.37 5.25 -27.00
CA SER A 38 5.46 6.71 -27.02
C SER A 38 6.78 7.28 -26.50
N GLY A 39 7.53 6.48 -25.72
CA GLY A 39 8.73 6.96 -25.03
C GLY A 39 8.45 7.83 -23.82
N LYS A 40 7.18 8.06 -23.48
CA LYS A 40 6.82 8.91 -22.33
C LYS A 40 7.19 8.26 -21.02
N ALA A 41 7.73 9.07 -20.09
CA ALA A 41 8.09 8.62 -18.77
C ALA A 41 6.85 8.48 -17.89
N SER A 42 6.87 7.49 -16.99
CA SER A 42 5.79 7.27 -16.04
C SER A 42 6.33 6.64 -14.76
N LEU A 43 5.49 6.60 -13.75
CA LEU A 43 5.79 6.02 -12.43
C LEU A 43 4.63 5.14 -12.00
N GLY A 44 4.91 4.13 -11.21
CA GLY A 44 3.86 3.29 -10.63
C GLY A 44 4.41 1.96 -10.17
N VAL A 45 3.65 0.91 -10.42
CA VAL A 45 4.01 -0.47 -10.06
C VAL A 45 3.80 -1.36 -11.28
N SER A 46 4.40 -2.56 -11.26
CA SER A 46 4.12 -3.56 -12.29
C SER A 46 2.96 -4.45 -11.83
N ALA A 47 2.12 -4.85 -12.78
CA ALA A 47 1.02 -5.78 -12.48
C ALA A 47 1.57 -7.12 -11.96
N GLN A 48 2.69 -7.58 -12.49
CA GLN A 48 3.31 -8.83 -12.08
C GLN A 48 3.74 -8.81 -10.62
N ASN A 49 4.33 -7.69 -10.17
CA ASN A 49 4.73 -7.53 -8.78
C ASN A 49 3.50 -7.46 -7.85
N VAL A 50 2.49 -6.67 -8.23
CA VAL A 50 1.25 -6.56 -7.44
C VAL A 50 0.56 -7.92 -7.32
N GLU A 51 0.57 -8.72 -8.38
CA GLU A 51 -0.07 -10.04 -8.38
C GLU A 51 0.51 -10.98 -7.34
N THR A 52 1.81 -10.88 -7.04
CA THR A 52 2.45 -11.70 -6.01
C THR A 52 2.01 -11.33 -4.60
N VAL A 53 1.52 -10.10 -4.40
CA VAL A 53 1.16 -9.56 -3.08
C VAL A 53 -0.35 -9.51 -2.89
N ALA A 54 -1.07 -9.02 -3.89
CA ALA A 54 -2.51 -8.80 -3.84
C ALA A 54 -3.13 -9.13 -5.21
N PRO A 55 -3.30 -10.42 -5.53
CA PRO A 55 -3.80 -10.82 -6.85
C PRO A 55 -5.20 -10.26 -7.15
N GLU A 56 -6.00 -9.98 -6.13
CA GLU A 56 -7.32 -9.39 -6.31
C GLU A 56 -7.28 -7.98 -6.93
N LEU A 57 -6.13 -7.33 -6.93
CA LEU A 57 -5.96 -6.00 -7.54
C LEU A 57 -5.50 -6.06 -8.99
N VAL A 58 -5.30 -7.26 -9.52
CA VAL A 58 -4.80 -7.44 -10.88
C VAL A 58 -5.85 -8.10 -11.74
N SER A 59 -6.13 -7.53 -12.88
CA SER A 59 -7.00 -8.12 -13.89
C SER A 59 -6.19 -8.53 -15.11
N ASN A 60 -6.59 -9.65 -15.72
CA ASN A 60 -6.00 -10.09 -16.97
C ASN A 60 -6.88 -9.54 -18.10
N GLY A 61 -6.44 -8.44 -18.68
CA GLY A 61 -7.14 -7.85 -19.82
C GLY A 61 -7.08 -8.75 -21.04
N SER A 62 -7.55 -8.25 -22.15
CA SER A 62 -7.56 -9.03 -23.40
C SER A 62 -6.15 -9.39 -23.88
N SER A 63 -5.16 -8.57 -23.60
CA SER A 63 -3.76 -8.80 -24.02
C SER A 63 -2.74 -8.54 -22.94
N HIS A 64 -3.03 -7.66 -21.99
CA HIS A 64 -2.09 -7.25 -20.95
C HIS A 64 -2.78 -7.16 -19.59
N LYS A 65 -2.00 -7.33 -18.52
CA LYS A 65 -2.47 -7.21 -17.17
C LYS A 65 -2.67 -5.75 -16.78
N ALA A 66 -3.65 -5.49 -15.92
CA ALA A 66 -3.94 -4.16 -15.39
C ALA A 66 -4.03 -4.20 -13.87
N VAL A 67 -3.73 -3.08 -13.24
CA VAL A 67 -3.74 -2.95 -11.77
C VAL A 67 -4.86 -2.00 -11.35
N ASN A 68 -5.60 -2.40 -10.32
CA ASN A 68 -6.52 -1.51 -9.62
C ASN A 68 -5.73 -0.69 -8.61
N TYR A 69 -5.28 0.49 -9.02
CA TYR A 69 -4.50 1.40 -8.17
C TYR A 69 -5.29 1.88 -6.96
N ASN A 70 -6.61 2.02 -7.09
CA ASN A 70 -7.46 2.45 -5.97
C ASN A 70 -7.39 1.47 -4.80
N GLY A 71 -7.26 0.18 -5.09
CA GLY A 71 -7.09 -0.83 -4.04
C GLY A 71 -5.80 -0.67 -3.26
N LEU A 72 -4.74 -0.20 -3.91
CA LEU A 72 -3.46 0.06 -3.24
C LEU A 72 -3.56 1.19 -2.23
N VAL A 73 -4.49 2.14 -2.41
CA VAL A 73 -4.72 3.22 -1.44
C VAL A 73 -5.14 2.65 -0.09
N GLY A 74 -6.04 1.65 -0.08
CA GLY A 74 -6.45 0.99 1.15
C GLY A 74 -5.28 0.32 1.87
N VAL A 75 -4.43 -0.37 1.12
CA VAL A 75 -3.23 -1.01 1.66
C VAL A 75 -2.29 0.04 2.25
N LEU A 76 -2.08 1.15 1.53
CA LEU A 76 -1.22 2.25 2.01
C LEU A 76 -1.77 2.89 3.29
N ILE A 77 -3.08 3.07 3.40
CA ILE A 77 -3.70 3.63 4.60
C ILE A 77 -3.35 2.77 5.83
N GLU A 78 -3.54 1.45 5.74
CA GLU A 78 -3.28 0.57 6.87
C GLU A 78 -1.77 0.39 7.11
N ALA A 79 -0.95 0.43 6.07
CA ALA A 79 0.51 0.38 6.20
C ALA A 79 1.05 1.62 6.93
N VAL A 80 0.57 2.79 6.57
CA VAL A 80 0.97 4.05 7.23
C VAL A 80 0.55 4.04 8.71
N LYS A 81 -0.65 3.56 9.01
CA LYS A 81 -1.13 3.46 10.39
C LYS A 81 -0.26 2.50 11.21
N SER A 82 0.11 1.36 10.65
CA SER A 82 1.00 0.39 11.31
C SER A 82 2.37 1.00 11.57
N LEU A 83 2.93 1.69 10.58
CA LEU A 83 4.23 2.35 10.71
C LEU A 83 4.18 3.45 11.77
N SER A 84 3.10 4.24 11.79
CA SER A 84 2.90 5.29 12.78
C SER A 84 2.87 4.71 14.19
N ALA A 85 2.18 3.59 14.39
CA ALA A 85 2.12 2.91 15.68
C ALA A 85 3.51 2.42 16.11
N GLU A 86 4.31 1.88 15.18
CA GLU A 86 5.68 1.44 15.48
C GLU A 86 6.56 2.60 15.89
N VAL A 87 6.43 3.74 15.21
CA VAL A 87 7.19 4.95 15.56
C VAL A 87 6.85 5.43 16.96
N GLU A 88 5.56 5.45 17.31
CA GLU A 88 5.12 5.85 18.66
C GLU A 88 5.66 4.89 19.72
N THR A 89 5.66 3.59 19.44
CA THR A 89 6.23 2.58 20.35
C THR A 89 7.73 2.82 20.58
N LEU A 90 8.48 3.09 19.50
CA LEU A 90 9.91 3.38 19.59
C LEU A 90 10.19 4.65 20.37
N LYS A 91 9.38 5.69 20.20
CA LYS A 91 9.50 6.94 20.96
C LYS A 91 9.27 6.71 22.44
N ALA A 92 8.24 5.95 22.80
CA ALA A 92 7.94 5.61 24.19
C ALA A 92 9.09 4.83 24.82
N THR A 93 9.63 3.84 24.10
CA THR A 93 10.76 3.04 24.57
C THR A 93 12.00 3.91 24.83
N LYS A 94 12.31 4.84 23.93
CA LYS A 94 13.43 5.79 24.12
C LYS A 94 13.23 6.67 25.34
N SER A 95 12.01 7.19 25.53
CA SER A 95 11.69 8.02 26.69
C SER A 95 11.90 7.26 28.00
N ASP A 96 11.45 6.01 28.07
CA ASP A 96 11.61 5.15 29.24
C ASP A 96 13.09 4.88 29.54
N LYS A 97 13.88 4.60 28.51
CA LYS A 97 15.31 4.39 28.66
C LYS A 97 16.02 5.64 29.18
N ARG A 98 15.65 6.82 28.67
CA ARG A 98 16.20 8.10 29.15
C ARG A 98 15.86 8.34 30.61
N ARG A 99 14.63 8.07 31.03
CA ARG A 99 14.19 8.19 32.42
C ARG A 99 15.00 7.27 33.34
N SER A 100 15.17 6.01 32.96
CA SER A 100 15.98 5.05 33.70
C SER A 100 17.41 5.54 33.90
N ARG A 101 18.02 6.10 32.87
CA ARG A 101 19.40 6.64 32.95
C ARG A 101 19.50 7.83 33.89
N LYS A 102 18.47 8.69 33.95
CA LYS A 102 18.47 9.87 34.82
C LYS A 102 18.29 9.52 36.29
N THR A 103 17.62 8.42 36.59
CA THR A 103 17.34 8.00 37.95
C THR A 103 18.38 7.06 38.55
N ALA A 104 19.33 6.61 37.73
CA ALA A 104 20.40 5.70 38.19
C ALA A 104 21.51 6.45 38.94
#